data_099fbe5f11b8f34676d65be04fc0f5a8
#
_entry.id   099fbe5f11b8f34676d65be04fc0f5a8
#
_cell.length_a   1.000
_cell.length_b   1.000
_cell.length_c   1.000
_cell.angle_alpha   90.00
_cell.angle_beta   90.00
_cell.angle_gamma   90.00
#
_symmetry.space_group_name_H-M   'P 1'
#
loop_
_entity.id
_entity.type
_entity.pdbx_description
1 polymer ?
#
loop_
_entity_poly.entity_id
_entity_poly.type
_entity_poly.pdbx_seq_one_letter_code
_entity_poly.pdbx_strand_id
1 'polypeptide(L)'
;MAQIDSTLIYLRFPTVPPFSITKVSDSTRFTKDDLSKKKATIIIIFSPDCEHCQHETKELTANIKLFKKAQIIMASPLEHAYLKKFYEDYKIADYPNIIMGRDPTYFFGTFFHVRSFPAIFVYDKKGNFINSFDGTVPIEKIAEIL
;
A
#
# COMPACT_ATOMS: atom_id res chain seq x y z
N MET A 1 -22.93 -20.08 -4.81
CA MET A 1 -21.53 -19.99 -5.28
C MET A 1 -21.20 -18.53 -5.57
N ALA A 2 -20.17 -18.02 -4.92
CA ALA A 2 -19.76 -16.64 -5.15
C ALA A 2 -19.16 -16.52 -6.54
N GLN A 3 -19.61 -15.53 -7.30
CA GLN A 3 -19.01 -15.21 -8.59
C GLN A 3 -17.87 -14.23 -8.39
N ILE A 4 -16.73 -14.51 -9.01
CA ILE A 4 -15.63 -13.55 -9.09
C ILE A 4 -16.05 -12.48 -10.09
N ASP A 5 -15.97 -11.20 -9.69
CA ASP A 5 -16.23 -10.10 -10.60
C ASP A 5 -15.07 -9.98 -11.60
N SER A 6 -15.25 -10.59 -12.78
CA SER A 6 -14.23 -10.61 -13.82
C SER A 6 -14.00 -9.24 -14.48
N THR A 7 -14.80 -8.22 -14.13
CA THR A 7 -14.57 -6.86 -14.61
C THR A 7 -13.48 -6.14 -13.81
N LEU A 8 -13.19 -6.59 -12.59
CA LEU A 8 -12.16 -5.99 -11.74
C LEU A 8 -10.78 -6.51 -12.15
N ILE A 9 -9.92 -5.60 -12.57
CA ILE A 9 -8.59 -5.93 -13.12
C ILE A 9 -7.76 -6.73 -12.13
N TYR A 10 -7.72 -6.31 -10.86
CA TYR A 10 -6.87 -6.95 -9.87
C TYR A 10 -7.30 -8.37 -9.51
N LEU A 11 -8.55 -8.73 -9.77
CA LEU A 11 -9.04 -10.10 -9.60
C LEU A 11 -8.81 -10.96 -10.84
N ARG A 12 -8.78 -10.33 -12.03
CA ARG A 12 -8.43 -11.02 -13.28
C ARG A 12 -6.96 -11.34 -13.36
N PHE A 13 -6.12 -10.48 -12.79
CA PHE A 13 -4.66 -10.62 -12.73
C PHE A 13 -4.23 -10.59 -11.27
N PRO A 14 -4.43 -11.70 -10.54
CA PRO A 14 -4.30 -11.72 -9.08
C PRO A 14 -2.85 -11.82 -8.60
N THR A 15 -1.97 -11.08 -9.23
CA THR A 15 -0.57 -10.94 -8.82
C THR A 15 -0.22 -9.46 -8.70
N VAL A 16 0.86 -9.15 -8.00
CA VAL A 16 1.31 -7.77 -7.86
C VAL A 16 1.42 -7.13 -9.24
N PRO A 17 0.74 -5.97 -9.47
CA PRO A 17 0.79 -5.31 -10.78
C PRO A 17 2.15 -4.68 -11.06
N PRO A 18 2.47 -4.42 -12.34
CA PRO A 18 3.72 -3.79 -12.73
C PRO A 18 3.68 -2.28 -12.45
N PHE A 19 3.83 -1.90 -11.19
CA PHE A 19 3.78 -0.51 -10.77
C PHE A 19 5.14 0.17 -10.86
N SER A 20 5.11 1.50 -10.86
CA SER A 20 6.29 2.36 -10.76
C SER A 20 5.91 3.61 -9.99
N ILE A 21 6.55 3.83 -8.86
CA ILE A 21 6.35 5.01 -8.02
C ILE A 21 7.67 5.74 -7.83
N THR A 22 7.58 7.02 -7.44
CA THR A 22 8.74 7.82 -7.08
C THR A 22 8.80 7.90 -5.56
N LYS A 23 9.87 7.36 -4.96
CA LYS A 23 10.00 7.35 -3.51
C LYS A 23 10.09 8.77 -2.95
N VAL A 24 9.39 9.01 -1.85
CA VAL A 24 9.42 10.29 -1.16
C VAL A 24 10.81 10.54 -0.53
N SER A 25 11.46 9.48 -0.06
CA SER A 25 12.71 9.57 0.69
C SER A 25 13.86 10.17 -0.11
N ASP A 26 14.01 9.81 -1.39
CA ASP A 26 15.17 10.19 -2.20
C ASP A 26 14.84 10.51 -3.65
N SER A 27 13.55 10.55 -4.01
CA SER A 27 13.05 10.80 -5.38
C SER A 27 13.51 9.76 -6.42
N THR A 28 13.97 8.61 -5.97
CA THR A 28 14.31 7.53 -6.90
C THR A 28 13.08 6.68 -7.23
N ARG A 29 13.16 5.98 -8.35
CA ARG A 29 12.10 5.11 -8.81
C ARG A 29 12.09 3.81 -8.03
N PHE A 30 10.89 3.32 -7.70
CA PHE A 30 10.68 2.02 -7.08
C PHE A 30 9.61 1.28 -7.87
N THR A 31 9.93 0.06 -8.30
CA THR A 31 9.05 -0.74 -9.16
C THR A 31 8.78 -2.10 -8.54
N LYS A 32 7.89 -2.85 -9.16
CA LYS A 32 7.61 -4.24 -8.78
C LYS A 32 8.89 -5.07 -8.68
N ASP A 33 9.85 -4.84 -9.57
CA ASP A 33 11.10 -5.61 -9.59
C ASP A 33 11.99 -5.34 -8.38
N ASP A 34 11.76 -4.24 -7.69
CA ASP A 34 12.52 -3.88 -6.48
C ASP A 34 11.96 -4.53 -5.21
N LEU A 35 10.80 -5.19 -5.30
CA LEU A 35 10.20 -5.87 -4.15
C LEU A 35 11.05 -7.05 -3.71
N SER A 36 11.15 -7.25 -2.39
CA SER A 36 11.78 -8.44 -1.83
C SER A 36 10.94 -9.67 -2.12
N LYS A 37 11.58 -10.73 -2.61
CA LYS A 37 10.93 -12.02 -2.88
C LYS A 37 10.75 -12.87 -1.60
N LYS A 38 11.23 -12.37 -0.48
CA LYS A 38 11.18 -13.05 0.82
C LYS A 38 10.09 -12.51 1.73
N LYS A 39 9.37 -11.48 1.30
CA LYS A 39 8.38 -10.79 2.12
C LYS A 39 7.02 -10.73 1.43
N ALA A 40 5.96 -10.80 2.22
CA ALA A 40 4.63 -10.45 1.75
C ALA A 40 4.60 -8.97 1.38
N THR A 41 3.71 -8.58 0.47
CA THR A 41 3.57 -7.19 0.03
C THR A 41 2.20 -6.67 0.43
N ILE A 42 2.18 -5.49 1.06
CA ILE A 42 0.95 -4.77 1.37
C ILE A 42 1.00 -3.46 0.61
N ILE A 43 -0.01 -3.21 -0.22
CA ILE A 43 -0.12 -1.95 -0.97
C ILE A 43 -1.26 -1.15 -0.35
N ILE A 44 -0.94 0.06 0.11
CA ILE A 44 -1.89 0.99 0.72
C ILE A 44 -1.99 2.21 -0.17
N ILE A 45 -3.18 2.43 -0.74
CA ILE A 45 -3.46 3.63 -1.53
C ILE A 45 -4.15 4.62 -0.59
N PHE A 46 -3.58 5.81 -0.45
CA PHE A 46 -4.01 6.78 0.55
C PHE A 46 -3.97 8.21 0.02
N SER A 47 -4.55 9.12 0.79
CA SER A 47 -4.41 10.55 0.60
C SER A 47 -3.94 11.19 1.92
N PRO A 48 -2.95 12.08 1.89
CA PRO A 48 -2.45 12.73 3.10
C PRO A 48 -3.49 13.54 3.88
N ASP A 49 -4.53 14.04 3.22
CA ASP A 49 -5.59 14.84 3.84
C ASP A 49 -6.79 13.99 4.30
N CYS A 50 -6.68 12.67 4.22
CA CYS A 50 -7.74 11.75 4.62
C CYS A 50 -7.56 11.34 6.09
N GLU A 51 -8.56 11.64 6.94
CA GLU A 51 -8.50 11.33 8.37
C GLU A 51 -8.39 9.83 8.63
N HIS A 52 -9.11 9.01 7.87
CA HIS A 52 -9.03 7.55 7.98
C HIS A 52 -7.64 7.02 7.63
N CYS A 53 -7.00 7.63 6.64
CA CYS A 53 -5.63 7.28 6.26
C CYS A 53 -4.63 7.67 7.36
N GLN A 54 -4.83 8.83 7.97
CA GLN A 54 -3.99 9.29 9.07
C GLN A 54 -4.11 8.35 10.27
N HIS A 55 -5.34 7.98 10.63
CA HIS A 55 -5.59 7.03 11.71
C HIS A 55 -4.94 5.67 11.43
N GLU A 56 -5.16 5.13 10.24
CA GLU A 56 -4.61 3.83 9.87
C GLU A 56 -3.08 3.83 9.88
N THR A 57 -2.46 4.94 9.46
CA THR A 57 -1.01 5.09 9.49
C THR A 57 -0.47 5.08 10.92
N LYS A 58 -1.15 5.77 11.84
CA LYS A 58 -0.78 5.76 13.26
C LYS A 58 -0.84 4.35 13.85
N GLU A 59 -1.92 3.62 13.55
CA GLU A 59 -2.10 2.25 14.01
C GLU A 59 -1.03 1.33 13.42
N LEU A 60 -0.73 1.48 12.15
CA LEU A 60 0.30 0.71 11.46
C LEU A 60 1.67 0.90 12.11
N THR A 61 2.09 2.15 12.30
CA THR A 61 3.41 2.44 12.87
C THR A 61 3.49 2.03 14.33
N ALA A 62 2.42 2.19 15.10
CA ALA A 62 2.37 1.74 16.49
C ALA A 62 2.49 0.21 16.62
N ASN A 63 2.07 -0.53 15.61
CA ASN A 63 2.06 -2.00 15.59
C ASN A 63 3.01 -2.56 14.53
N ILE A 64 4.02 -1.82 14.14
CA ILE A 64 4.90 -2.20 13.02
C ILE A 64 5.57 -3.56 13.22
N LYS A 65 5.76 -3.99 14.46
CA LYS A 65 6.35 -5.30 14.77
C LYS A 65 5.55 -6.47 14.23
N LEU A 66 4.24 -6.29 14.07
CA LEU A 66 3.38 -7.32 13.48
C LEU A 66 3.65 -7.54 11.99
N PHE A 67 4.37 -6.61 11.37
CA PHE A 67 4.60 -6.59 9.92
C PHE A 67 6.06 -6.84 9.55
N LYS A 68 6.82 -7.50 10.42
CA LYS A 68 8.25 -7.79 10.16
C LYS A 68 8.49 -8.60 8.89
N LYS A 69 7.54 -9.46 8.52
CA LYS A 69 7.64 -10.30 7.33
C LYS A 69 6.99 -9.67 6.11
N ALA A 70 6.62 -8.40 6.19
CA ALA A 70 5.97 -7.67 5.11
C ALA A 70 6.79 -6.46 4.68
N GLN A 71 6.64 -6.11 3.41
CA GLN A 71 7.03 -4.82 2.86
C GLN A 71 5.75 -4.06 2.51
N ILE A 72 5.72 -2.79 2.89
CA ILE A 72 4.51 -1.98 2.80
C ILE A 72 4.75 -0.84 1.83
N ILE A 73 3.94 -0.77 0.77
CA ILE A 73 4.00 0.28 -0.24
C ILE A 73 2.84 1.23 0.03
N MET A 74 3.14 2.45 0.43
CA MET A 74 2.13 3.50 0.58
C MET A 74 2.23 4.45 -0.59
N ALA A 75 1.16 4.55 -1.37
CA ALA A 75 1.16 5.31 -2.62
C ALA A 75 0.01 6.30 -2.69
N SER A 76 0.28 7.47 -3.26
CA SER A 76 -0.69 8.52 -3.48
C SER A 76 -0.34 9.29 -4.77
N PRO A 77 -1.34 9.77 -5.53
CA PRO A 77 -1.08 10.58 -6.71
C PRO A 77 -0.78 12.05 -6.40
N LEU A 78 -0.92 12.48 -5.14
CA LEU A 78 -0.71 13.87 -4.79
C LEU A 78 0.74 14.31 -4.98
N GLU A 79 0.95 15.63 -5.07
CA GLU A 79 2.27 16.18 -5.31
C GLU A 79 3.26 15.86 -4.18
N HIS A 80 4.53 15.80 -4.54
CA HIS A 80 5.61 15.42 -3.64
C HIS A 80 5.60 16.22 -2.32
N ALA A 81 5.31 17.51 -2.37
CA ALA A 81 5.32 18.36 -1.16
C ALA A 81 4.34 17.87 -0.09
N TYR A 82 3.15 17.44 -0.50
CA TYR A 82 2.14 16.91 0.43
C TYR A 82 2.57 15.56 1.00
N LEU A 83 3.15 14.70 0.16
CA LEU A 83 3.63 13.38 0.59
C LEU A 83 4.82 13.51 1.51
N LYS A 84 5.73 14.45 1.23
CA LYS A 84 6.89 14.71 2.08
C LYS A 84 6.48 15.15 3.47
N LYS A 85 5.49 16.04 3.56
CA LYS A 85 4.97 16.49 4.86
C LYS A 85 4.41 15.31 5.65
N PHE A 86 3.60 14.48 5.02
CA PHE A 86 3.04 13.28 5.64
C PHE A 86 4.15 12.32 6.11
N TYR A 87 5.14 12.10 5.25
CA TYR A 87 6.29 11.24 5.52
C TYR A 87 7.04 11.71 6.77
N GLU A 88 7.25 13.01 6.90
CA GLU A 88 7.93 13.62 8.04
C GLU A 88 7.05 13.60 9.29
N ASP A 89 5.77 13.98 9.16
CA ASP A 89 4.83 14.06 10.30
C ASP A 89 4.65 12.69 10.97
N TYR A 90 4.61 11.62 10.20
CA TYR A 90 4.44 10.26 10.72
C TYR A 90 5.74 9.50 10.90
N LYS A 91 6.87 10.17 10.70
CA LYS A 91 8.22 9.60 10.89
C LYS A 91 8.41 8.30 10.14
N ILE A 92 7.97 8.27 8.90
CA ILE A 92 8.02 7.06 8.07
C ILE A 92 9.46 6.57 7.86
N ALA A 93 10.44 7.49 7.87
CA ALA A 93 11.85 7.14 7.76
C ALA A 93 12.34 6.16 8.85
N ASP A 94 11.66 6.13 10.01
CA ASP A 94 12.01 5.24 11.11
C ASP A 94 11.58 3.79 10.85
N TYR A 95 10.80 3.52 9.80
CA TYR A 95 10.23 2.22 9.51
C TYR A 95 10.73 1.71 8.15
N PRO A 96 11.86 0.99 8.12
CA PRO A 96 12.50 0.58 6.85
C PRO A 96 11.65 -0.35 5.99
N ASN A 97 10.64 -1.00 6.55
CA ASN A 97 9.73 -1.85 5.76
C ASN A 97 8.56 -1.07 5.13
N ILE A 98 8.48 0.25 5.35
CA ILE A 98 7.50 1.11 4.69
C ILE A 98 8.19 1.91 3.59
N ILE A 99 7.69 1.78 2.36
CA ILE A 99 8.16 2.54 1.21
C ILE A 99 7.01 3.42 0.76
N MET A 100 7.17 4.74 0.91
CA MET A 100 6.16 5.70 0.49
C MET A 100 6.59 6.35 -0.81
N GLY A 101 5.66 6.42 -1.77
CA GLY A 101 5.97 6.99 -3.06
C GLY A 101 4.77 7.65 -3.73
N ARG A 102 5.09 8.48 -4.72
CA ARG A 102 4.11 9.12 -5.57
C ARG A 102 3.77 8.24 -6.76
N ASP A 103 2.48 8.09 -7.01
CA ASP A 103 1.92 7.40 -8.16
C ASP A 103 1.28 8.47 -9.08
N PRO A 104 2.06 9.15 -9.93
CA PRO A 104 1.61 10.39 -10.59
C PRO A 104 0.48 10.19 -11.57
N THR A 105 0.36 9.02 -12.19
CA THR A 105 -0.71 8.72 -13.15
C THR A 105 -1.89 8.02 -12.50
N TYR A 106 -1.85 7.86 -11.18
CA TYR A 106 -2.86 7.13 -10.40
C TYR A 106 -3.08 5.70 -10.94
N PHE A 107 -1.97 5.04 -11.30
CA PHE A 107 -2.01 3.67 -11.81
C PHE A 107 -2.72 2.71 -10.84
N PHE A 108 -2.40 2.79 -9.55
CA PHE A 108 -3.02 1.93 -8.55
C PHE A 108 -4.51 2.16 -8.42
N GLY A 109 -4.95 3.42 -8.50
CA GLY A 109 -6.37 3.74 -8.42
C GLY A 109 -7.18 3.08 -9.53
N THR A 110 -6.63 3.08 -10.73
CA THR A 110 -7.25 2.45 -11.90
C THR A 110 -7.19 0.93 -11.82
N PHE A 111 -6.01 0.39 -11.51
CA PHE A 111 -5.80 -1.07 -11.43
C PHE A 111 -6.70 -1.72 -10.37
N PHE A 112 -6.77 -1.11 -9.19
CA PHE A 112 -7.54 -1.64 -8.07
C PHE A 112 -8.99 -1.15 -8.02
N HIS A 113 -9.38 -0.27 -8.92
CA HIS A 113 -10.71 0.34 -8.91
C HIS A 113 -11.03 0.96 -7.54
N VAL A 114 -10.12 1.80 -7.05
CA VAL A 114 -10.21 2.38 -5.70
C VAL A 114 -11.38 3.35 -5.61
N ARG A 115 -12.25 3.17 -4.62
CA ARG A 115 -13.42 4.02 -4.38
C ARG A 115 -13.34 4.81 -3.08
N SER A 116 -12.54 4.37 -2.14
CA SER A 116 -12.39 5.01 -0.83
C SER A 116 -10.97 4.84 -0.33
N PHE A 117 -10.57 5.72 0.57
CA PHE A 117 -9.24 5.69 1.18
C PHE A 117 -9.37 5.40 2.69
N PRO A 118 -8.40 4.69 3.26
CA PRO A 118 -7.33 3.96 2.58
C PRO A 118 -7.87 2.71 1.88
N ALA A 119 -7.23 2.30 0.80
CA ALA A 119 -7.51 1.01 0.15
C ALA A 119 -6.26 0.13 0.31
N ILE A 120 -6.45 -1.08 0.80
CA ILE A 120 -5.35 -1.96 1.23
C ILE A 120 -5.45 -3.28 0.49
N PHE A 121 -4.36 -3.68 -0.16
CA PHE A 121 -4.29 -4.91 -0.95
C PHE A 121 -3.09 -5.73 -0.49
N VAL A 122 -3.34 -7.01 -0.15
CA VAL A 122 -2.34 -7.88 0.46
C VAL A 122 -1.98 -9.02 -0.47
N TYR A 123 -0.69 -9.22 -0.67
CA TYR A 123 -0.10 -10.26 -1.51
C TYR A 123 0.86 -11.10 -0.69
N ASP A 124 0.92 -12.41 -0.97
CA ASP A 124 1.89 -13.28 -0.32
C ASP A 124 3.31 -13.03 -0.85
N LYS A 125 4.29 -13.72 -0.29
CA LYS A 125 5.70 -13.55 -0.69
C LYS A 125 5.98 -13.96 -2.14
N LYS A 126 5.09 -14.75 -2.74
CA LYS A 126 5.18 -15.12 -4.16
C LYS A 126 4.52 -14.10 -5.07
N GLY A 127 3.90 -13.07 -4.49
CA GLY A 127 3.21 -12.03 -5.24
C GLY A 127 1.77 -12.37 -5.60
N ASN A 128 1.18 -13.40 -4.99
CA ASN A 128 -0.20 -13.79 -5.24
C ASN A 128 -1.14 -13.04 -4.31
N PHE A 129 -2.26 -12.56 -4.85
CA PHE A 129 -3.27 -11.82 -4.08
C PHE A 129 -3.89 -12.67 -2.99
N ILE A 130 -3.98 -12.11 -1.78
CA ILE A 130 -4.61 -12.78 -0.62
C ILE A 130 -5.98 -12.16 -0.33
N ASN A 131 -6.01 -10.85 -0.07
CA ASN A 131 -7.24 -10.17 0.32
C ASN A 131 -7.08 -8.64 0.22
N SER A 132 -8.21 -7.93 0.31
CA SER A 132 -8.23 -6.48 0.29
C SER A 132 -9.16 -5.94 1.38
N PHE A 133 -8.93 -4.68 1.76
CA PHE A 133 -9.71 -3.97 2.76
C PHE A 133 -9.97 -2.55 2.28
N ASP A 134 -11.20 -2.08 2.44
CA ASP A 134 -11.58 -0.70 2.12
C ASP A 134 -11.83 0.08 3.40
N GLY A 135 -11.25 1.28 3.48
CA GLY A 135 -11.40 2.15 4.63
C GLY A 135 -10.62 1.69 5.84
N THR A 136 -10.96 2.22 7.01
CA THR A 136 -10.31 1.89 8.27
C THR A 136 -10.60 0.44 8.67
N VAL A 137 -9.54 -0.31 8.95
CA VAL A 137 -9.63 -1.69 9.41
C VAL A 137 -8.68 -1.87 10.60
N PRO A 138 -9.06 -2.69 11.61
CA PRO A 138 -8.11 -3.02 12.67
C PRO A 138 -6.83 -3.61 12.10
N ILE A 139 -5.70 -3.06 12.52
CA ILE A 139 -4.39 -3.41 11.94
C ILE A 139 -4.08 -4.91 12.12
N GLU A 140 -4.55 -5.51 13.22
CA GLU A 140 -4.37 -6.93 13.51
C GLU A 140 -5.02 -7.83 12.45
N LYS A 141 -6.11 -7.36 11.85
CA LYS A 141 -6.81 -8.10 10.78
C LYS A 141 -5.95 -8.25 9.54
N ILE A 142 -5.15 -7.22 9.24
CA ILE A 142 -4.22 -7.28 8.12
C ILE A 142 -3.07 -8.22 8.47
N ALA A 143 -2.53 -8.11 9.67
CA ALA A 143 -1.43 -8.95 10.12
C ALA A 143 -1.79 -10.45 10.16
N GLU A 144 -3.04 -10.78 10.50
CA GLU A 144 -3.51 -12.16 10.59
C GLU A 144 -3.39 -12.93 9.28
N ILE A 145 -3.48 -12.26 8.14
CA ILE A 145 -3.49 -12.92 6.84
C ILE A 145 -2.13 -12.96 6.15
N LEU A 146 -1.10 -12.46 6.81
CA LEU A 146 0.26 -12.49 6.27
C LEU A 146 0.91 -13.86 6.38
#